data_5712570cb52ec85f8a3915e0929935d4
#
_entry.id   5712570cb52ec85f8a3915e0929935d4
#
_cell.length_a   1.000
_cell.length_b   1.000
_cell.length_c   1.000
_cell.angle_alpha   90.00
_cell.angle_beta   90.00
_cell.angle_gamma   90.00
#
_symmetry.space_group_name_H-M   'P 1'
#
loop_
_entity.id
_entity.type
_entity.pdbx_description
1 polymer ?
#
loop_
_entity_poly.entity_id
_entity_poly.type
_entity_poly.pdbx_seq_one_letter_code
_entity_poly.pdbx_strand_id
1 'polypeptide(L)'
;MKKVIIIGAGPAGITAANELLKDTKGEYDVTILEETERIGGISQTVRYNGNRMDIGGHRFFSKSDEVMNWWSELMPVQGKPSFDDKILGREKPLVENGPDPEKDDKVILVRDRVSRIYYNKHFFDYPVTMSAATIKNMGFLTTMKAGFSYLKSVMFKKPEDSLENFYINRFGKVLYSMFFEGYTEKLWGRHPSEISADWGSQRVKGLSIRAVLKDMFSKAFGGKKSSKEVETSLIEQFWYPKYGPGQLWEIATDRAIERGAKLLKNHSVKNIVCKDGKITAVVCNTPEGEKTIEGDIFVSSMPVKDLVAGMTGDEPSKEIKYIAENLPYRDFVTVGLLVNKLNLKNETKIKTLNNIVPDCWIYVQETSVKLGRIQIFNNWSPYMVEDPENTVWIGLEYFCAEGDDFWNLSDEECIKLATKELESMGVISSSEVLDSHREKVKKAYPAYFDTYAQMDVLIKYLDTYTNLYCVGRNGQHRYNNMDHSMLTAIRAAEAIKAGKTDKGTIWNVNTEKEYHETK
;
A
#
# COMPACT_ATOMS: atom_id res chain seq x y z
N MET A 1 -2.32 15.26 33.68
CA MET A 1 -2.07 14.78 32.31
C MET A 1 -2.34 13.29 32.27
N LYS A 2 -3.16 12.82 31.30
CA LYS A 2 -3.33 11.39 31.04
C LYS A 2 -2.15 10.88 30.22
N LYS A 3 -1.54 9.78 30.65
CA LYS A 3 -0.46 9.13 29.93
C LYS A 3 -1.02 8.32 28.77
N VAL A 4 -0.69 8.67 27.53
CA VAL A 4 -1.10 7.96 26.33
C VAL A 4 0.08 7.24 25.72
N ILE A 5 -0.03 5.94 25.60
CA ILE A 5 0.98 5.09 24.96
C ILE A 5 0.51 4.73 23.57
N ILE A 6 1.26 5.11 22.56
CA ILE A 6 1.00 4.79 21.16
C ILE A 6 2.00 3.72 20.71
N ILE A 7 1.51 2.58 20.25
CA ILE A 7 2.32 1.45 19.80
C ILE A 7 2.41 1.47 18.28
N GLY A 8 3.60 1.76 17.78
CA GLY A 8 3.95 1.88 16.37
C GLY A 8 4.00 3.33 15.88
N ALA A 9 5.10 3.69 15.21
CA ALA A 9 5.33 4.98 14.56
C ALA A 9 5.09 4.93 13.04
N GLY A 10 4.06 4.21 12.62
CA GLY A 10 3.52 4.25 11.27
C GLY A 10 2.49 5.38 11.08
N PRO A 11 1.86 5.49 9.90
CA PRO A 11 0.88 6.53 9.59
C PRO A 11 -0.22 6.70 10.66
N ALA A 12 -0.77 5.61 11.17
CA ALA A 12 -1.81 5.66 12.19
C ALA A 12 -1.30 6.19 13.52
N GLY A 13 -0.16 5.68 14.03
CA GLY A 13 0.37 6.11 15.33
C GLY A 13 0.81 7.57 15.32
N ILE A 14 1.52 7.99 14.26
CA ILE A 14 1.97 9.39 14.11
C ILE A 14 0.78 10.35 13.98
N THR A 15 -0.27 9.95 13.23
CA THR A 15 -1.51 10.74 13.13
C THR A 15 -2.21 10.84 14.48
N ALA A 16 -2.33 9.73 15.23
CA ALA A 16 -2.93 9.75 16.57
C ALA A 16 -2.22 10.71 17.51
N ALA A 17 -0.88 10.70 17.53
CA ALA A 17 -0.09 11.62 18.34
C ALA A 17 -0.36 13.09 17.98
N ASN A 18 -0.33 13.41 16.68
CA ASN A 18 -0.60 14.76 16.21
C ASN A 18 -2.00 15.24 16.59
N GLU A 19 -3.00 14.39 16.40
CA GLU A 19 -4.40 14.74 16.71
C GLU A 19 -4.66 14.85 18.20
N LEU A 20 -4.09 13.98 19.03
CA LEU A 20 -4.22 14.07 20.50
C LEU A 20 -3.59 15.34 21.06
N LEU A 21 -2.48 15.80 20.49
CA LEU A 21 -1.78 17.00 20.96
C LEU A 21 -2.24 18.31 20.30
N LYS A 22 -3.12 18.22 19.30
CA LYS A 22 -3.73 19.38 18.67
C LYS A 22 -4.75 20.00 19.63
N ASP A 23 -4.55 21.28 19.98
CA ASP A 23 -5.45 22.12 20.79
C ASP A 23 -5.72 21.64 22.24
N THR A 24 -4.90 20.72 22.78
CA THR A 24 -5.12 20.07 24.09
C THR A 24 -4.13 20.47 25.19
N LYS A 25 -3.52 21.62 25.13
CA LYS A 25 -2.56 22.23 26.09
C LYS A 25 -2.37 21.45 27.42
N GLY A 26 -1.50 20.41 27.39
CA GLY A 26 -1.09 19.70 28.61
C GLY A 26 -2.09 18.68 29.19
N GLU A 27 -3.14 18.31 28.45
CA GLU A 27 -4.08 17.26 28.90
C GLU A 27 -3.49 15.86 28.77
N TYR A 28 -2.64 15.64 27.76
CA TYR A 28 -2.05 14.34 27.43
C TYR A 28 -0.52 14.38 27.49
N ASP A 29 0.08 13.35 28.08
CA ASP A 29 1.51 13.01 28.00
C ASP A 29 1.64 11.83 27.01
N VAL A 30 2.00 12.12 25.76
CA VAL A 30 1.99 11.15 24.65
C VAL A 30 3.38 10.57 24.47
N THR A 31 3.48 9.25 24.52
CA THR A 31 4.70 8.50 24.22
C THR A 31 4.44 7.53 23.07
N ILE A 32 5.22 7.65 21.99
CA ILE A 32 5.18 6.76 20.83
C ILE A 32 6.30 5.73 20.97
N LEU A 33 5.97 4.46 20.85
CA LEU A 33 6.89 3.32 20.88
C LEU A 33 7.06 2.77 19.46
N GLU A 34 8.28 2.72 18.97
CA GLU A 34 8.61 2.15 17.67
C GLU A 34 9.65 1.05 17.84
N GLU A 35 9.38 -0.12 17.24
CA GLU A 35 10.25 -1.30 17.39
C GLU A 35 11.60 -1.15 16.68
N THR A 36 11.68 -0.29 15.66
CA THR A 36 12.86 -0.13 14.81
C THR A 36 13.50 1.26 14.98
N GLU A 37 14.64 1.50 14.31
CA GLU A 37 15.25 2.82 14.17
C GLU A 37 14.49 3.75 13.21
N ARG A 38 13.64 3.19 12.36
CA ARG A 38 12.96 3.92 11.29
C ARG A 38 11.48 4.11 11.62
N ILE A 39 10.95 5.25 11.22
CA ILE A 39 9.53 5.60 11.35
C ILE A 39 8.81 5.52 10.01
N GLY A 40 7.47 5.62 10.00
CA GLY A 40 6.65 5.58 8.81
C GLY A 40 6.04 4.20 8.52
N GLY A 41 6.40 3.17 9.28
CA GLY A 41 5.89 1.80 9.09
C GLY A 41 6.16 1.33 7.66
N ILE A 42 5.14 0.75 6.98
CA ILE A 42 5.29 0.33 5.58
C ILE A 42 5.32 1.51 4.59
N SER A 43 5.05 2.73 5.04
CA SER A 43 5.12 3.95 4.21
C SER A 43 6.45 4.71 4.39
N GLN A 44 7.45 4.08 4.98
CA GLN A 44 8.79 4.63 5.07
C GLN A 44 9.48 4.66 3.71
N THR A 45 10.44 5.58 3.56
CA THR A 45 11.34 5.67 2.41
C THR A 45 12.76 5.39 2.89
N VAL A 46 13.37 4.34 2.37
CA VAL A 46 14.74 3.92 2.72
C VAL A 46 15.73 4.77 1.93
N ARG A 47 16.78 5.27 2.60
CA ARG A 47 17.89 6.01 1.99
C ARG A 47 19.06 5.07 1.79
N TYR A 48 19.58 5.02 0.57
CA TYR A 48 20.69 4.14 0.22
C TYR A 48 21.57 4.77 -0.86
N ASN A 49 22.82 5.03 -0.54
CA ASN A 49 23.85 5.57 -1.47
C ASN A 49 23.34 6.72 -2.35
N GLY A 50 22.79 7.79 -1.74
CA GLY A 50 22.23 8.94 -2.45
C GLY A 50 20.82 8.72 -3.02
N ASN A 51 20.39 7.49 -3.20
CA ASN A 51 19.07 7.13 -3.71
C ASN A 51 18.07 6.89 -2.58
N ARG A 52 16.78 6.93 -2.92
CA ARG A 52 15.68 6.65 -2.01
C ARG A 52 14.75 5.59 -2.60
N MET A 53 14.30 4.66 -1.76
CA MET A 53 13.44 3.56 -2.14
C MET A 53 12.25 3.45 -1.19
N ASP A 54 11.05 3.46 -1.73
CA ASP A 54 9.86 3.14 -0.96
C ASP A 54 9.73 1.63 -0.79
N ILE A 55 9.35 1.21 0.39
CA ILE A 55 9.01 -0.18 0.63
C ILE A 55 7.53 -0.43 0.29
N GLY A 56 7.24 -0.47 -1.02
CA GLY A 56 5.91 -0.52 -1.59
C GLY A 56 5.45 0.82 -2.18
N GLY A 57 4.58 0.78 -3.17
CA GLY A 57 4.09 1.99 -3.84
C GLY A 57 3.01 2.71 -3.02
N HIS A 58 3.26 3.93 -2.60
CA HIS A 58 2.36 4.73 -1.79
C HIS A 58 2.02 6.05 -2.48
N ARG A 59 0.84 6.14 -3.07
CA ARG A 59 0.32 7.38 -3.67
C ARG A 59 -0.47 8.16 -2.63
N PHE A 60 -0.34 9.49 -2.65
CA PHE A 60 -1.11 10.40 -1.83
C PHE A 60 -2.37 10.81 -2.59
N PHE A 61 -3.41 10.09 -2.33
CA PHE A 61 -4.77 10.37 -2.78
C PHE A 61 -5.74 9.87 -1.73
N SER A 62 -6.73 10.68 -1.40
CA SER A 62 -7.85 10.29 -0.55
C SER A 62 -9.13 10.95 -1.03
N LYS A 63 -10.27 10.30 -0.78
CA LYS A 63 -11.60 10.89 -0.92
C LYS A 63 -11.94 11.80 0.26
N SER A 64 -11.21 11.67 1.36
CA SER A 64 -11.40 12.48 2.55
C SER A 64 -10.68 13.80 2.40
N ASP A 65 -11.44 14.88 2.34
CA ASP A 65 -10.88 16.23 2.37
C ASP A 65 -10.11 16.50 3.67
N GLU A 66 -10.52 15.88 4.78
CA GLU A 66 -9.84 15.94 6.07
C GLU A 66 -8.39 15.42 5.96
N VAL A 67 -8.20 14.28 5.29
CA VAL A 67 -6.86 13.71 5.06
C VAL A 67 -6.06 14.54 4.05
N MET A 68 -6.68 14.97 2.95
CA MET A 68 -6.01 15.80 1.94
C MET A 68 -5.51 17.12 2.54
N ASN A 69 -6.35 17.78 3.36
CA ASN A 69 -5.99 19.00 4.07
C ASN A 69 -4.86 18.74 5.08
N TRP A 70 -4.92 17.65 5.83
CA TRP A 70 -3.89 17.27 6.80
C TRP A 70 -2.51 17.11 6.14
N TRP A 71 -2.46 16.49 4.94
CA TRP A 71 -1.22 16.36 4.18
C TRP A 71 -0.71 17.72 3.70
N SER A 72 -1.58 18.56 3.12
CA SER A 72 -1.19 19.86 2.60
C SER A 72 -0.80 20.88 3.68
N GLU A 73 -1.32 20.74 4.91
CA GLU A 73 -0.88 21.53 6.07
C GLU A 73 0.56 21.19 6.49
N LEU A 74 1.00 19.94 6.30
CA LEU A 74 2.37 19.51 6.60
C LEU A 74 3.36 19.85 5.50
N MET A 75 2.95 19.57 4.28
CA MET A 75 3.75 19.76 3.07
C MET A 75 2.88 20.40 1.99
N PRO A 76 3.10 21.67 1.68
CA PRO A 76 2.32 22.35 0.65
C PRO A 76 2.62 21.79 -0.74
N VAL A 77 1.60 21.84 -1.62
CA VAL A 77 1.72 21.39 -3.01
C VAL A 77 2.54 22.39 -3.82
N GLN A 78 3.32 21.91 -4.77
CA GLN A 78 4.23 22.70 -5.61
C GLN A 78 3.53 23.87 -6.32
N GLY A 79 4.18 25.01 -6.31
CA GLY A 79 3.79 26.22 -7.06
C GLY A 79 4.65 26.49 -8.30
N LYS A 80 5.70 25.68 -8.49
CA LYS A 80 6.59 25.68 -9.65
C LYS A 80 6.78 24.27 -10.17
N PRO A 81 7.06 24.07 -11.48
CA PRO A 81 7.34 22.75 -12.02
C PRO A 81 8.63 22.17 -11.43
N SER A 82 8.67 20.85 -11.23
CA SER A 82 9.90 20.12 -10.91
C SER A 82 10.89 20.17 -12.07
N PHE A 83 12.17 19.84 -11.81
CA PHE A 83 13.20 19.98 -12.87
C PHE A 83 12.89 19.11 -14.09
N ASP A 84 12.41 17.90 -13.88
CA ASP A 84 12.03 16.99 -14.98
C ASP A 84 10.84 17.52 -15.79
N ASP A 85 9.85 18.13 -15.12
CA ASP A 85 8.74 18.78 -15.82
C ASP A 85 9.21 19.97 -16.66
N LYS A 86 10.20 20.76 -16.16
CA LYS A 86 10.84 21.86 -16.91
C LYS A 86 11.56 21.35 -18.15
N ILE A 87 12.42 20.34 -17.99
CA ILE A 87 13.22 19.77 -19.10
C ILE A 87 12.29 19.17 -20.16
N LEU A 88 11.24 18.47 -19.75
CA LEU A 88 10.34 17.75 -20.65
C LEU A 88 9.19 18.61 -21.20
N GLY A 89 9.05 19.85 -20.70
CA GLY A 89 7.95 20.75 -21.09
C GLY A 89 6.58 20.21 -20.70
N ARG A 90 6.49 19.53 -19.54
CA ARG A 90 5.22 19.01 -19.02
C ARG A 90 4.50 20.07 -18.19
N GLU A 91 3.24 20.28 -18.49
CA GLU A 91 2.37 21.15 -17.70
C GLU A 91 1.72 20.36 -16.57
N LYS A 92 1.68 20.95 -15.38
CA LYS A 92 1.06 20.41 -14.17
C LYS A 92 0.15 21.44 -13.52
N PRO A 93 -0.90 21.03 -12.81
CA PRO A 93 -1.65 21.94 -11.97
C PRO A 93 -0.74 22.42 -10.83
N LEU A 94 -0.48 23.73 -10.81
CA LEU A 94 0.38 24.37 -9.82
C LEU A 94 -0.48 25.20 -8.86
N VAL A 95 -0.11 25.20 -7.57
CA VAL A 95 -0.80 26.02 -6.57
C VAL A 95 -0.20 27.43 -6.57
N GLU A 96 -1.05 28.43 -6.62
CA GLU A 96 -0.63 29.83 -6.54
C GLU A 96 0.13 30.07 -5.21
N ASN A 97 1.31 30.68 -5.29
CA ASN A 97 2.21 30.90 -4.17
C ASN A 97 2.73 29.62 -3.47
N GLY A 98 2.55 28.45 -4.07
CA GLY A 98 3.15 27.21 -3.58
C GLY A 98 4.69 27.20 -3.70
N PRO A 99 5.38 26.30 -2.96
CA PRO A 99 6.84 26.22 -2.94
C PRO A 99 7.42 25.81 -4.29
N ASP A 100 8.67 26.21 -4.52
CA ASP A 100 9.48 25.79 -5.66
C ASP A 100 10.24 24.51 -5.30
N PRO A 101 9.99 23.35 -5.97
CA PRO A 101 10.69 22.09 -5.66
C PRO A 101 12.22 22.16 -5.80
N GLU A 102 12.76 23.14 -6.52
CA GLU A 102 14.20 23.32 -6.66
C GLU A 102 14.84 24.05 -5.47
N LYS A 103 14.02 24.72 -4.65
CA LYS A 103 14.48 25.52 -3.51
C LYS A 103 14.02 24.98 -2.17
N ASP A 104 12.86 24.33 -2.20
CA ASP A 104 12.18 23.83 -1.00
C ASP A 104 12.15 22.30 -0.99
N ASP A 105 12.51 21.72 0.16
CA ASP A 105 12.43 20.28 0.35
C ASP A 105 11.05 19.84 0.86
N LYS A 106 10.38 20.68 1.65
CA LYS A 106 9.04 20.40 2.19
C LYS A 106 7.97 20.71 1.15
N VAL A 107 7.88 19.89 0.12
CA VAL A 107 6.96 20.09 -1.00
C VAL A 107 6.36 18.79 -1.49
N ILE A 108 5.06 18.81 -1.79
CA ILE A 108 4.35 17.75 -2.49
C ILE A 108 4.37 18.04 -3.99
N LEU A 109 4.82 17.07 -4.77
CA LEU A 109 4.80 17.09 -6.23
C LEU A 109 3.46 16.56 -6.74
N VAL A 110 3.01 17.06 -7.89
CA VAL A 110 1.92 16.48 -8.68
C VAL A 110 2.52 15.58 -9.74
N ARG A 111 2.21 14.29 -9.69
CA ARG A 111 2.79 13.28 -10.58
C ARG A 111 1.72 12.60 -11.41
N ASP A 112 2.06 12.26 -12.66
CA ASP A 112 1.17 11.51 -13.53
C ASP A 112 1.15 10.04 -13.13
N ARG A 113 -0.04 9.47 -13.10
CA ARG A 113 -0.21 8.06 -12.82
C ARG A 113 -0.14 7.25 -14.11
N VAL A 114 0.94 6.52 -14.27
CA VAL A 114 1.04 5.46 -15.29
C VAL A 114 1.30 4.14 -14.58
N SER A 115 0.44 3.17 -14.83
CA SER A 115 0.61 1.80 -14.34
C SER A 115 0.11 0.84 -15.40
N ARG A 116 0.91 -0.14 -15.76
CA ARG A 116 0.56 -1.13 -16.77
C ARG A 116 0.87 -2.54 -16.27
N ILE A 117 0.35 -3.52 -16.98
CA ILE A 117 0.65 -4.94 -16.78
C ILE A 117 1.70 -5.36 -17.81
N TYR A 118 2.74 -6.05 -17.36
CA TYR A 118 3.72 -6.69 -18.22
C TYR A 118 3.47 -8.20 -18.26
N TYR A 119 3.14 -8.70 -19.45
CA TYR A 119 2.81 -10.09 -19.69
C TYR A 119 3.26 -10.51 -21.09
N ASN A 120 3.95 -11.64 -21.20
CA ASN A 120 4.47 -12.19 -22.44
C ASN A 120 5.23 -11.16 -23.30
N LYS A 121 6.11 -10.37 -22.64
CA LYS A 121 6.92 -9.30 -23.23
C LYS A 121 6.12 -8.13 -23.82
N HIS A 122 4.86 -7.99 -23.47
CA HIS A 122 3.99 -6.89 -23.90
C HIS A 122 3.42 -6.13 -22.71
N PHE A 123 3.14 -4.85 -22.95
CA PHE A 123 2.42 -4.02 -22.00
C PHE A 123 0.91 -4.04 -22.27
N PHE A 124 0.14 -4.12 -21.20
CA PHE A 124 -1.32 -4.00 -21.22
C PHE A 124 -1.74 -2.91 -20.23
N ASP A 125 -2.81 -2.19 -20.58
CA ASP A 125 -3.34 -1.15 -19.69
C ASP A 125 -3.81 -1.75 -18.35
N TYR A 126 -3.70 -0.97 -17.29
CA TYR A 126 -4.29 -1.31 -16.00
C TYR A 126 -5.33 -0.26 -15.56
N PRO A 127 -6.58 -0.66 -15.35
CA PRO A 127 -7.15 -1.99 -15.60
C PRO A 127 -7.14 -2.38 -17.09
N VAL A 128 -7.15 -3.69 -17.36
CA VAL A 128 -7.13 -4.19 -18.73
C VAL A 128 -8.34 -3.66 -19.51
N THR A 129 -8.08 -2.96 -20.61
CA THR A 129 -9.09 -2.49 -21.55
C THR A 129 -8.97 -3.28 -22.86
N MET A 130 -10.08 -3.54 -23.52
CA MET A 130 -10.06 -4.23 -24.83
C MET A 130 -9.78 -3.23 -25.96
N SER A 131 -8.65 -2.55 -25.89
CA SER A 131 -8.17 -1.64 -26.92
C SER A 131 -7.61 -2.37 -28.15
N ALA A 132 -7.41 -1.66 -29.26
CA ALA A 132 -6.74 -2.23 -30.44
C ALA A 132 -5.33 -2.72 -30.09
N ALA A 133 -4.62 -2.04 -29.18
CA ALA A 133 -3.32 -2.47 -28.70
C ALA A 133 -3.41 -3.79 -27.89
N THR A 134 -4.39 -3.92 -27.01
CA THR A 134 -4.64 -5.17 -26.26
C THR A 134 -4.91 -6.34 -27.21
N ILE A 135 -5.78 -6.14 -28.20
CA ILE A 135 -6.11 -7.18 -29.19
C ILE A 135 -4.87 -7.59 -29.99
N LYS A 136 -4.05 -6.61 -30.41
CA LYS A 136 -2.79 -6.86 -31.12
C LYS A 136 -1.82 -7.67 -30.24
N ASN A 137 -1.65 -7.29 -28.99
CA ASN A 137 -0.70 -7.91 -28.04
C ASN A 137 -1.17 -9.32 -27.61
N MET A 138 -2.48 -9.55 -27.47
CA MET A 138 -3.04 -10.89 -27.23
C MET A 138 -2.98 -11.81 -28.46
N GLY A 139 -3.02 -11.25 -29.64
CA GLY A 139 -3.18 -11.96 -30.89
C GLY A 139 -4.63 -12.37 -31.18
N PHE A 140 -4.97 -12.50 -32.47
CA PHE A 140 -6.33 -12.71 -32.93
C PHE A 140 -6.98 -13.99 -32.35
N LEU A 141 -6.27 -15.12 -32.39
CA LEU A 141 -6.80 -16.41 -31.90
C LEU A 141 -7.11 -16.38 -30.40
N THR A 142 -6.22 -15.77 -29.58
CA THR A 142 -6.42 -15.63 -28.13
C THR A 142 -7.59 -14.70 -27.85
N THR A 143 -7.72 -13.61 -28.59
CA THR A 143 -8.85 -12.67 -28.46
C THR A 143 -10.18 -13.36 -28.76
N MET A 144 -10.26 -14.17 -29.84
CA MET A 144 -11.44 -14.95 -30.15
C MET A 144 -11.79 -15.95 -29.04
N LYS A 145 -10.79 -16.70 -28.54
CA LYS A 145 -10.98 -17.63 -27.40
C LYS A 145 -11.47 -16.90 -26.16
N ALA A 146 -10.93 -15.70 -25.87
CA ALA A 146 -11.36 -14.87 -24.75
C ALA A 146 -12.82 -14.44 -24.89
N GLY A 147 -13.23 -14.01 -26.08
CA GLY A 147 -14.61 -13.65 -26.39
C GLY A 147 -15.59 -14.81 -26.18
N PHE A 148 -15.29 -15.99 -26.72
CA PHE A 148 -16.12 -17.20 -26.52
C PHE A 148 -16.16 -17.62 -25.04
N SER A 149 -15.02 -17.58 -24.35
CA SER A 149 -14.93 -17.87 -22.91
C SER A 149 -15.78 -16.93 -22.08
N TYR A 150 -15.77 -15.64 -22.42
CA TYR A 150 -16.61 -14.63 -21.77
C TYR A 150 -18.11 -14.90 -22.00
N LEU A 151 -18.52 -15.11 -23.25
CA LEU A 151 -19.93 -15.45 -23.60
C LEU A 151 -20.42 -16.69 -22.84
N LYS A 152 -19.58 -17.72 -22.75
CA LYS A 152 -19.89 -18.92 -21.96
C LYS A 152 -20.11 -18.58 -20.49
N SER A 153 -19.27 -17.72 -19.90
CA SER A 153 -19.39 -17.32 -18.48
C SER A 153 -20.61 -16.44 -18.21
N VAL A 154 -21.05 -15.66 -19.19
CA VAL A 154 -22.30 -14.88 -19.09
C VAL A 154 -23.53 -15.78 -19.10
N MET A 155 -23.54 -16.83 -19.97
CA MET A 155 -24.65 -17.76 -20.11
C MET A 155 -24.72 -18.80 -18.98
N PHE A 156 -23.54 -19.25 -18.50
CA PHE A 156 -23.41 -20.31 -17.50
C PHE A 156 -22.59 -19.81 -16.33
N LYS A 157 -23.23 -18.99 -15.46
CA LYS A 157 -22.60 -18.48 -14.25
C LYS A 157 -22.34 -19.60 -13.25
N LYS A 158 -21.16 -19.58 -12.65
CA LYS A 158 -20.79 -20.45 -11.53
C LYS A 158 -21.24 -19.84 -10.19
N PRO A 159 -21.45 -20.64 -9.14
CA PRO A 159 -21.56 -20.11 -7.78
C PRO A 159 -20.35 -19.24 -7.43
N GLU A 160 -20.58 -18.06 -6.83
CA GLU A 160 -19.50 -17.17 -6.41
C GLU A 160 -19.03 -17.51 -4.98
N ASP A 161 -18.55 -18.72 -4.80
CA ASP A 161 -17.99 -19.26 -3.55
C ASP A 161 -16.48 -19.00 -3.41
N SER A 162 -15.82 -18.76 -4.53
CA SER A 162 -14.38 -18.51 -4.60
C SER A 162 -14.05 -17.29 -5.46
N LEU A 163 -12.87 -16.72 -5.20
CA LEU A 163 -12.32 -15.62 -5.99
C LEU A 163 -12.11 -16.03 -7.46
N GLU A 164 -11.76 -17.29 -7.71
CA GLU A 164 -11.68 -17.84 -9.07
C GLU A 164 -13.02 -17.71 -9.78
N ASN A 165 -14.10 -18.23 -9.20
CA ASN A 165 -15.44 -18.20 -9.79
C ASN A 165 -15.95 -16.77 -9.95
N PHE A 166 -15.65 -15.89 -8.98
CA PHE A 166 -15.93 -14.46 -9.06
C PHE A 166 -15.31 -13.83 -10.31
N TYR A 167 -14.03 -14.09 -10.58
CA TYR A 167 -13.34 -13.54 -11.75
C TYR A 167 -13.81 -14.20 -13.05
N ILE A 168 -13.99 -15.53 -13.07
CA ILE A 168 -14.46 -16.26 -14.28
C ILE A 168 -15.83 -15.75 -14.70
N ASN A 169 -16.75 -15.52 -13.76
CA ASN A 169 -18.08 -15.00 -14.07
C ASN A 169 -18.07 -13.61 -14.72
N ARG A 170 -17.00 -12.82 -14.43
CA ARG A 170 -16.86 -11.43 -14.90
C ARG A 170 -16.03 -11.30 -16.16
N PHE A 171 -15.00 -12.12 -16.30
CA PHE A 171 -13.99 -11.97 -17.36
C PHE A 171 -13.91 -13.17 -18.31
N GLY A 172 -14.50 -14.31 -17.94
CA GLY A 172 -14.29 -15.57 -18.62
C GLY A 172 -12.97 -16.24 -18.24
N LYS A 173 -12.88 -17.56 -18.39
CA LYS A 173 -11.70 -18.35 -17.96
C LYS A 173 -10.41 -17.88 -18.62
N VAL A 174 -10.44 -17.48 -19.91
CA VAL A 174 -9.23 -17.11 -20.65
C VAL A 174 -8.59 -15.84 -20.10
N LEU A 175 -9.37 -14.76 -19.94
CA LEU A 175 -8.84 -13.50 -19.39
C LEU A 175 -8.48 -13.65 -17.90
N TYR A 176 -9.25 -14.43 -17.15
CA TYR A 176 -8.93 -14.75 -15.77
C TYR A 176 -7.54 -15.41 -15.68
N SER A 177 -7.28 -16.45 -16.45
CA SER A 177 -5.98 -17.13 -16.40
C SER A 177 -4.83 -16.26 -16.89
N MET A 178 -5.06 -15.34 -17.82
CA MET A 178 -4.01 -14.44 -18.31
C MET A 178 -3.65 -13.34 -17.32
N PHE A 179 -4.63 -12.72 -16.65
CA PHE A 179 -4.42 -11.46 -15.94
C PHE A 179 -4.70 -11.50 -14.43
N PHE A 180 -5.24 -12.59 -13.90
CA PHE A 180 -5.63 -12.67 -12.49
C PHE A 180 -5.08 -13.89 -11.77
N GLU A 181 -5.13 -15.07 -12.35
CA GLU A 181 -4.81 -16.34 -11.70
C GLU A 181 -3.39 -16.34 -11.12
N GLY A 182 -2.38 -16.24 -11.97
CA GLY A 182 -0.97 -16.33 -11.56
C GLY A 182 -0.53 -15.17 -10.66
N TYR A 183 -1.01 -13.95 -10.92
CA TYR A 183 -0.67 -12.81 -10.07
C TYR A 183 -1.30 -12.92 -8.67
N THR A 184 -2.55 -13.37 -8.59
CA THR A 184 -3.24 -13.57 -7.31
C THR A 184 -2.57 -14.67 -6.50
N GLU A 185 -2.15 -15.74 -7.16
CA GLU A 185 -1.40 -16.82 -6.52
C GLU A 185 -0.05 -16.35 -6.00
N LYS A 186 0.72 -15.57 -6.79
CA LYS A 186 1.97 -14.94 -6.32
C LYS A 186 1.71 -14.06 -5.09
N LEU A 187 0.70 -13.19 -5.16
CA LEU A 187 0.40 -12.23 -4.08
C LEU A 187 0.01 -12.94 -2.80
N TRP A 188 -0.92 -13.90 -2.87
CA TRP A 188 -1.49 -14.51 -1.66
C TRP A 188 -0.85 -15.83 -1.26
N GLY A 189 -0.04 -16.45 -2.13
CA GLY A 189 0.54 -17.76 -1.89
C GLY A 189 -0.50 -18.89 -1.87
N ARG A 190 -1.72 -18.61 -2.40
CA ARG A 190 -2.83 -19.55 -2.52
C ARG A 190 -3.50 -19.39 -3.88
N HIS A 191 -3.99 -20.49 -4.43
CA HIS A 191 -4.77 -20.45 -5.66
C HIS A 191 -6.08 -19.70 -5.42
N PRO A 192 -6.57 -18.89 -6.39
CA PRO A 192 -7.83 -18.13 -6.24
C PRO A 192 -9.07 -18.98 -5.92
N SER A 193 -9.06 -20.28 -6.22
CA SER A 193 -10.12 -21.21 -5.83
C SER A 193 -10.24 -21.44 -4.33
N GLU A 194 -9.18 -21.15 -3.56
CA GLU A 194 -9.11 -21.29 -2.11
C GLU A 194 -9.39 -19.98 -1.36
N ILE A 195 -9.59 -18.89 -2.08
CA ILE A 195 -9.83 -17.55 -1.54
C ILE A 195 -11.31 -17.21 -1.69
N SER A 196 -11.95 -16.67 -0.64
CA SER A 196 -13.35 -16.25 -0.69
C SER A 196 -13.62 -15.19 -1.75
N ALA A 197 -14.78 -15.27 -2.41
CA ALA A 197 -15.25 -14.27 -3.35
C ALA A 197 -15.42 -12.88 -2.72
N ASP A 198 -15.68 -12.79 -1.42
CA ASP A 198 -15.85 -11.52 -0.71
C ASP A 198 -14.64 -10.60 -0.82
N TRP A 199 -13.43 -11.18 -0.87
CA TRP A 199 -12.21 -10.42 -1.09
C TRP A 199 -12.19 -9.73 -2.47
N GLY A 200 -12.63 -10.45 -3.53
CA GLY A 200 -12.73 -9.89 -4.88
C GLY A 200 -13.77 -8.80 -4.99
N SER A 201 -14.87 -8.96 -4.27
CA SER A 201 -15.98 -8.00 -4.28
C SER A 201 -15.56 -6.62 -3.75
N GLN A 202 -14.63 -6.55 -2.82
CA GLN A 202 -14.10 -5.29 -2.26
C GLN A 202 -13.14 -4.56 -3.20
N ARG A 203 -12.53 -5.26 -4.20
CA ARG A 203 -11.47 -4.67 -5.04
C ARG A 203 -11.80 -4.51 -6.52
N VAL A 204 -12.78 -5.26 -7.04
CA VAL A 204 -13.05 -5.35 -8.50
C VAL A 204 -14.36 -4.69 -8.90
N LYS A 205 -15.05 -4.05 -7.97
CA LYS A 205 -16.41 -3.52 -8.17
C LYS A 205 -16.58 -2.41 -9.23
N GLY A 206 -15.52 -1.75 -9.65
CA GLY A 206 -15.58 -0.71 -10.70
C GLY A 206 -15.47 -1.23 -12.15
N LEU A 207 -15.14 -2.52 -12.36
CA LEU A 207 -14.92 -3.08 -13.68
C LEU A 207 -16.19 -3.76 -14.23
N SER A 208 -17.12 -2.95 -14.73
CA SER A 208 -18.25 -3.48 -15.50
C SER A 208 -17.82 -3.76 -16.94
N ILE A 209 -17.57 -5.04 -17.26
CA ILE A 209 -17.29 -5.46 -18.65
C ILE A 209 -18.46 -5.12 -19.58
N ARG A 210 -19.70 -5.06 -19.07
CA ARG A 210 -20.82 -4.55 -19.86
C ARG A 210 -20.59 -3.12 -20.33
N ALA A 211 -20.02 -2.26 -19.50
CA ALA A 211 -19.68 -0.89 -19.89
C ALA A 211 -18.52 -0.89 -20.90
N VAL A 212 -17.49 -1.70 -20.67
CA VAL A 212 -16.35 -1.86 -21.59
C VAL A 212 -16.80 -2.41 -22.95
N LEU A 213 -17.62 -3.46 -22.97
CA LEU A 213 -18.15 -4.02 -24.22
C LEU A 213 -19.10 -3.06 -24.92
N LYS A 214 -19.96 -2.34 -24.19
CA LYS A 214 -20.85 -1.32 -24.75
C LYS A 214 -20.05 -0.19 -25.41
N ASP A 215 -18.95 0.23 -24.79
CA ASP A 215 -18.04 1.24 -25.34
C ASP A 215 -17.31 0.71 -26.59
N MET A 216 -16.87 -0.56 -26.59
CA MET A 216 -16.29 -1.22 -27.77
C MET A 216 -17.28 -1.32 -28.93
N PHE A 217 -18.50 -1.78 -28.67
CA PHE A 217 -19.52 -1.89 -29.72
C PHE A 217 -19.92 -0.50 -30.23
N SER A 218 -20.04 0.51 -29.37
CA SER A 218 -20.35 1.87 -29.80
C SER A 218 -19.23 2.48 -30.66
N LYS A 219 -17.97 2.21 -30.34
CA LYS A 219 -16.80 2.64 -31.12
C LYS A 219 -16.66 1.88 -32.45
N ALA A 220 -16.96 0.58 -32.47
CA ALA A 220 -16.92 -0.25 -33.68
C ALA A 220 -18.02 0.09 -34.69
N PHE A 221 -19.17 0.59 -34.23
CA PHE A 221 -20.33 0.92 -35.07
C PHE A 221 -20.57 2.44 -35.21
N GLY A 222 -19.55 3.28 -35.03
CA GLY A 222 -19.61 4.71 -35.38
C GLY A 222 -20.49 5.57 -34.47
N GLY A 223 -20.81 5.12 -33.28
CA GLY A 223 -21.58 5.88 -32.30
C GLY A 223 -20.81 7.10 -31.78
N LYS A 224 -21.43 8.29 -31.87
CA LYS A 224 -20.91 9.53 -31.28
C LYS A 224 -20.63 9.34 -29.78
N LYS A 225 -19.52 9.89 -29.31
CA LYS A 225 -19.14 9.95 -27.90
C LYS A 225 -20.32 10.33 -27.01
N SER A 226 -20.84 9.39 -26.26
CA SER A 226 -21.59 9.66 -25.05
C SER A 226 -20.55 9.93 -23.97
N SER A 227 -20.32 11.18 -23.67
CA SER A 227 -19.39 11.67 -22.64
C SER A 227 -19.98 11.60 -21.25
N LYS A 228 -20.64 10.48 -20.87
CA LYS A 228 -21.07 10.24 -19.50
C LYS A 228 -20.98 8.76 -19.19
N GLU A 229 -20.23 8.45 -18.15
CA GLU A 229 -20.21 7.18 -17.42
C GLU A 229 -19.49 5.98 -18.10
N VAL A 230 -18.20 6.15 -18.41
CA VAL A 230 -17.24 5.07 -18.14
C VAL A 230 -16.51 5.50 -16.88
N GLU A 231 -17.02 5.08 -15.76
CA GLU A 231 -16.38 5.19 -14.44
C GLU A 231 -15.16 4.25 -14.37
N THR A 232 -14.16 4.54 -15.14
CA THR A 232 -12.79 4.13 -14.90
C THR A 232 -11.94 5.37 -14.97
N SER A 233 -12.31 6.38 -14.21
CA SER A 233 -11.39 7.46 -13.90
C SER A 233 -10.39 6.92 -12.90
N LEU A 234 -9.46 6.15 -13.41
CA LEU A 234 -8.19 6.03 -12.76
C LEU A 234 -7.72 7.47 -12.58
N ILE A 235 -7.40 7.83 -11.35
CA ILE A 235 -6.80 9.11 -11.03
C ILE A 235 -5.64 9.30 -11.99
N GLU A 236 -5.71 10.32 -12.83
CA GLU A 236 -4.67 10.59 -13.82
C GLU A 236 -3.42 11.17 -13.16
N GLN A 237 -3.60 11.81 -12.00
CA GLN A 237 -2.53 12.42 -11.22
C GLN A 237 -2.67 12.09 -9.74
N PHE A 238 -1.55 12.09 -9.01
CA PHE A 238 -1.51 11.91 -7.57
C PHE A 238 -0.48 12.84 -6.93
N TRP A 239 -0.61 13.06 -5.64
CA TRP A 239 0.37 13.78 -4.84
C TRP A 239 1.48 12.85 -4.38
N TYR A 240 2.69 13.39 -4.31
CA TYR A 240 3.83 12.63 -3.86
C TYR A 240 4.88 13.54 -3.22
N PRO A 241 5.31 13.29 -1.96
CA PRO A 241 6.37 14.06 -1.34
C PRO A 241 7.66 14.02 -2.15
N LYS A 242 8.37 15.12 -2.24
CA LYS A 242 9.61 15.27 -3.04
C LYS A 242 10.57 14.10 -2.85
N TYR A 243 10.75 13.65 -1.61
CA TYR A 243 11.67 12.57 -1.23
C TYR A 243 10.98 11.28 -0.78
N GLY A 244 9.78 11.03 -1.25
CA GLY A 244 8.99 9.84 -0.93
C GLY A 244 8.08 10.00 0.29
N PRO A 245 7.14 9.06 0.50
CA PRO A 245 6.16 9.12 1.58
C PRO A 245 6.78 9.19 2.97
N GLY A 246 7.95 8.57 3.18
CA GLY A 246 8.68 8.64 4.45
C GLY A 246 8.98 10.07 4.90
N GLN A 247 9.25 10.97 3.97
CA GLN A 247 9.50 12.38 4.27
C GLN A 247 8.31 13.05 4.98
N LEU A 248 7.09 12.79 4.55
CA LEU A 248 5.91 13.36 5.20
C LEU A 248 5.77 12.82 6.63
N TRP A 249 6.06 11.55 6.85
CA TRP A 249 5.97 10.93 8.18
C TRP A 249 7.09 11.42 9.11
N GLU A 250 8.29 11.70 8.57
CA GLU A 250 9.37 12.36 9.32
C GLU A 250 8.91 13.76 9.80
N ILE A 251 8.39 14.58 8.91
CA ILE A 251 7.87 15.93 9.22
C ILE A 251 6.69 15.86 10.22
N ALA A 252 5.78 14.90 10.04
CA ALA A 252 4.67 14.71 10.96
C ALA A 252 5.12 14.29 12.36
N THR A 253 6.18 13.51 12.43
CA THR A 253 6.79 13.11 13.72
C THR A 253 7.44 14.28 14.41
N ASP A 254 8.21 15.09 13.68
CA ASP A 254 8.83 16.31 14.23
C ASP A 254 7.76 17.26 14.79
N ARG A 255 6.65 17.44 14.05
CA ARG A 255 5.50 18.24 14.53
C ARG A 255 4.89 17.67 15.80
N ALA A 256 4.77 16.33 15.93
CA ALA A 256 4.26 15.72 17.15
C ALA A 256 5.21 15.94 18.33
N ILE A 257 6.52 15.83 18.11
CA ILE A 257 7.55 16.10 19.13
C ILE A 257 7.54 17.58 19.56
N GLU A 258 7.45 18.51 18.62
CA GLU A 258 7.31 19.95 18.91
C GLU A 258 6.08 20.25 19.77
N ARG A 259 5.01 19.46 19.62
CA ARG A 259 3.79 19.52 20.44
C ARG A 259 3.91 18.82 21.80
N GLY A 260 5.04 18.17 22.07
CA GLY A 260 5.34 17.52 23.34
C GLY A 260 5.27 15.99 23.35
N ALA A 261 5.11 15.32 22.20
CA ALA A 261 5.23 13.86 22.13
C ALA A 261 6.66 13.40 22.40
N LYS A 262 6.78 12.23 23.03
CA LYS A 262 8.05 11.50 23.17
C LYS A 262 8.06 10.36 22.14
N LEU A 263 9.13 10.23 21.37
CA LEU A 263 9.36 9.09 20.47
C LEU A 263 10.47 8.21 21.03
N LEU A 264 10.16 6.95 21.30
CA LEU A 264 11.10 5.93 21.74
C LEU A 264 11.27 4.88 20.64
N LYS A 265 12.38 4.96 19.93
CA LYS A 265 12.78 3.97 18.92
C LYS A 265 13.45 2.77 19.58
N ASN A 266 13.52 1.63 18.87
CA ASN A 266 14.04 0.36 19.41
C ASN A 266 13.33 -0.10 20.68
N HIS A 267 12.03 0.19 20.77
CA HIS A 267 11.16 -0.23 21.85
C HIS A 267 10.10 -1.19 21.28
N SER A 268 10.49 -2.45 21.11
CA SER A 268 9.60 -3.49 20.59
C SER A 268 8.68 -3.99 21.70
N VAL A 269 7.39 -3.69 21.59
CA VAL A 269 6.38 -4.12 22.57
C VAL A 269 6.22 -5.63 22.52
N LYS A 270 6.48 -6.29 23.66
CA LYS A 270 6.44 -7.73 23.83
C LYS A 270 5.20 -8.19 24.61
N ASN A 271 4.92 -7.52 25.75
CA ASN A 271 3.77 -7.86 26.56
C ASN A 271 2.86 -6.66 26.78
N ILE A 272 1.57 -6.98 26.92
CA ILE A 272 0.48 -6.05 27.22
C ILE A 272 -0.08 -6.48 28.58
N VAL A 273 0.12 -5.65 29.61
CA VAL A 273 -0.30 -5.98 30.98
C VAL A 273 -1.75 -5.57 31.16
N CYS A 274 -2.62 -6.57 31.31
CA CYS A 274 -4.07 -6.43 31.43
C CYS A 274 -4.54 -6.70 32.85
N LYS A 275 -5.42 -5.84 33.37
CA LYS A 275 -6.05 -5.99 34.68
C LYS A 275 -7.42 -5.36 34.73
N ASP A 276 -8.42 -6.12 35.17
CA ASP A 276 -9.81 -5.66 35.38
C ASP A 276 -10.41 -4.94 34.13
N GLY A 277 -10.20 -5.54 32.93
CA GLY A 277 -10.71 -4.99 31.67
C GLY A 277 -10.01 -3.70 31.20
N LYS A 278 -8.79 -3.44 31.67
CA LYS A 278 -7.93 -2.31 31.26
C LYS A 278 -6.51 -2.79 30.99
N ILE A 279 -5.85 -2.10 30.09
CA ILE A 279 -4.40 -2.19 29.96
C ILE A 279 -3.77 -1.21 30.94
N THR A 280 -2.79 -1.64 31.72
CA THR A 280 -2.10 -0.81 32.71
C THR A 280 -0.67 -0.45 32.31
N ALA A 281 -0.01 -1.31 31.53
CA ALA A 281 1.35 -1.10 31.07
C ALA A 281 1.63 -1.94 29.82
N VAL A 282 2.72 -1.62 29.15
CA VAL A 282 3.37 -2.46 28.13
C VAL A 282 4.81 -2.77 28.56
N VAL A 283 5.30 -3.96 28.21
CA VAL A 283 6.69 -4.35 28.40
C VAL A 283 7.36 -4.37 27.04
N CYS A 284 8.44 -3.63 26.89
CA CYS A 284 9.21 -3.49 25.65
C CYS A 284 10.57 -4.17 25.79
N ASN A 285 10.98 -4.87 24.73
CA ASN A 285 12.40 -5.19 24.53
C ASN A 285 13.09 -3.93 24.01
N THR A 286 14.19 -3.55 24.65
CA THR A 286 15.03 -2.42 24.25
C THR A 286 16.51 -2.84 24.23
N PRO A 287 17.41 -2.06 23.61
CA PRO A 287 18.85 -2.35 23.62
C PRO A 287 19.44 -2.46 25.03
N GLU A 288 18.85 -1.77 26.02
CA GLU A 288 19.30 -1.82 27.41
C GLU A 288 18.59 -2.91 28.25
N GLY A 289 17.73 -3.72 27.64
CA GLY A 289 16.95 -4.77 28.30
C GLY A 289 15.44 -4.48 28.30
N GLU A 290 14.69 -5.24 29.09
CA GLU A 290 13.24 -5.07 29.19
C GLU A 290 12.88 -3.79 29.98
N LYS A 291 11.94 -3.02 29.47
CA LYS A 291 11.37 -1.84 30.14
C LYS A 291 9.86 -1.93 30.21
N THR A 292 9.32 -1.65 31.38
CA THR A 292 7.86 -1.52 31.59
C THR A 292 7.47 -0.05 31.49
N ILE A 293 6.46 0.24 30.66
CA ILE A 293 5.94 1.59 30.43
C ILE A 293 4.46 1.60 30.80
N GLU A 294 4.13 2.36 31.87
CA GLU A 294 2.75 2.50 32.35
C GLU A 294 1.99 3.59 31.57
N GLY A 295 0.70 3.38 31.38
CA GLY A 295 -0.17 4.34 30.71
C GLY A 295 -1.63 4.25 31.16
N ASP A 296 -2.38 5.32 30.90
CA ASP A 296 -3.81 5.40 31.15
C ASP A 296 -4.62 5.01 29.89
N ILE A 297 -4.08 5.30 28.70
CA ILE A 297 -4.72 5.09 27.39
C ILE A 297 -3.68 4.46 26.45
N PHE A 298 -4.13 3.48 25.66
CA PHE A 298 -3.28 2.75 24.71
C PHE A 298 -3.88 2.80 23.31
N VAL A 299 -3.11 3.32 22.35
CA VAL A 299 -3.45 3.32 20.92
C VAL A 299 -2.49 2.37 20.22
N SER A 300 -3.00 1.28 19.65
CA SER A 300 -2.16 0.25 19.06
C SER A 300 -2.33 0.16 17.56
N SER A 301 -1.24 0.34 16.84
CA SER A 301 -1.12 0.03 15.41
C SER A 301 -0.33 -1.26 15.13
N MET A 302 0.16 -1.92 16.18
CA MET A 302 0.84 -3.21 16.05
C MET A 302 -0.11 -4.30 15.53
N PRO A 303 0.40 -5.34 14.88
CA PRO A 303 -0.45 -6.44 14.42
C PRO A 303 -1.32 -6.98 15.55
N VAL A 304 -2.63 -7.04 15.32
CA VAL A 304 -3.59 -7.52 16.35
C VAL A 304 -3.27 -8.94 16.82
N LYS A 305 -2.71 -9.76 15.97
CA LYS A 305 -2.16 -11.09 16.29
C LYS A 305 -1.12 -11.01 17.40
N ASP A 306 -0.14 -10.11 17.27
CA ASP A 306 0.95 -9.94 18.23
C ASP A 306 0.46 -9.23 19.51
N LEU A 307 -0.48 -8.29 19.38
CA LEU A 307 -1.13 -7.65 20.52
C LEU A 307 -1.77 -8.69 21.44
N VAL A 308 -2.59 -9.58 20.87
CA VAL A 308 -3.30 -10.61 21.65
C VAL A 308 -2.34 -11.67 22.20
N ALA A 309 -1.33 -12.08 21.43
CA ALA A 309 -0.29 -13.01 21.90
C ALA A 309 0.51 -12.44 23.07
N GLY A 310 0.70 -11.11 23.12
CA GLY A 310 1.42 -10.43 24.19
C GLY A 310 0.59 -10.14 25.45
N MET A 311 -0.73 -10.37 25.46
CA MET A 311 -1.59 -10.08 26.61
C MET A 311 -1.28 -10.99 27.80
N THR A 312 -1.06 -10.36 28.95
CA THR A 312 -0.76 -11.02 30.24
C THR A 312 -1.62 -10.43 31.37
N GLY A 313 -1.75 -11.13 32.49
CA GLY A 313 -2.66 -10.74 33.58
C GLY A 313 -4.04 -11.33 33.33
N ASP A 314 -4.96 -10.53 32.80
CA ASP A 314 -6.26 -11.04 32.31
C ASP A 314 -6.04 -11.72 30.95
N GLU A 315 -5.62 -12.97 30.96
CA GLU A 315 -5.28 -13.69 29.72
C GLU A 315 -6.49 -13.92 28.82
N PRO A 316 -6.34 -13.77 27.48
CA PRO A 316 -7.37 -14.13 26.51
C PRO A 316 -7.75 -15.61 26.60
N SER A 317 -9.02 -15.94 26.35
CA SER A 317 -9.46 -17.34 26.26
C SER A 317 -8.72 -18.09 25.15
N LYS A 318 -8.74 -19.44 25.23
CA LYS A 318 -8.13 -20.28 24.19
C LYS A 318 -8.69 -20.01 22.80
N GLU A 319 -9.99 -19.70 22.71
CA GLU A 319 -10.65 -19.36 21.46
C GLU A 319 -10.10 -18.04 20.88
N ILE A 320 -10.00 -16.99 21.69
CA ILE A 320 -9.46 -15.68 21.27
C ILE A 320 -7.99 -15.81 20.83
N LYS A 321 -7.18 -16.54 21.61
CA LYS A 321 -5.78 -16.84 21.24
C LYS A 321 -5.72 -17.55 19.88
N TYR A 322 -6.52 -18.60 19.70
CA TYR A 322 -6.57 -19.35 18.43
C TYR A 322 -6.96 -18.48 17.24
N ILE A 323 -8.01 -17.65 17.38
CA ILE A 323 -8.43 -16.74 16.30
C ILE A 323 -7.31 -15.78 15.93
N ALA A 324 -6.71 -15.12 16.92
CA ALA A 324 -5.66 -14.14 16.70
C ALA A 324 -4.37 -14.75 16.12
N GLU A 325 -3.90 -15.87 16.67
CA GLU A 325 -2.67 -16.56 16.23
C GLU A 325 -2.76 -17.05 14.78
N ASN A 326 -3.95 -17.40 14.32
CA ASN A 326 -4.16 -17.89 12.96
C ASN A 326 -4.64 -16.84 11.97
N LEU A 327 -4.64 -15.54 12.34
CA LEU A 327 -4.85 -14.46 11.38
C LEU A 327 -3.72 -14.44 10.35
N PRO A 328 -4.03 -14.58 9.06
CA PRO A 328 -3.02 -14.71 8.03
C PRO A 328 -2.47 -13.36 7.58
N TYR A 329 -1.19 -13.33 7.28
CA TYR A 329 -0.49 -12.20 6.67
C TYR A 329 0.33 -12.65 5.47
N ARG A 330 0.60 -11.73 4.56
CA ARG A 330 1.66 -11.86 3.57
C ARG A 330 2.74 -10.84 3.85
N ASP A 331 3.96 -11.30 3.71
CA ASP A 331 5.18 -10.52 3.77
C ASP A 331 5.64 -10.21 2.35
N PHE A 332 6.59 -9.33 2.21
CA PHE A 332 7.30 -9.16 0.96
C PHE A 332 8.75 -8.75 1.17
N VAL A 333 9.53 -9.01 0.15
CA VAL A 333 10.90 -8.50 0.02
C VAL A 333 10.90 -7.52 -1.13
N THR A 334 11.53 -6.36 -0.94
CA THR A 334 11.81 -5.44 -2.04
C THR A 334 13.30 -5.40 -2.30
N VAL A 335 13.67 -5.46 -3.59
CA VAL A 335 15.05 -5.34 -4.06
C VAL A 335 15.17 -4.07 -4.88
N GLY A 336 15.99 -3.12 -4.43
CA GLY A 336 16.38 -1.96 -5.22
C GLY A 336 17.52 -2.32 -6.15
N LEU A 337 17.45 -1.93 -7.41
CA LEU A 337 18.54 -2.00 -8.36
C LEU A 337 18.76 -0.64 -9.02
N LEU A 338 19.97 -0.12 -8.93
CA LEU A 338 20.42 1.02 -9.72
C LEU A 338 20.99 0.50 -11.03
N VAL A 339 20.45 0.96 -12.14
CA VAL A 339 20.90 0.52 -13.48
C VAL A 339 21.22 1.71 -14.38
N ASN A 340 22.15 1.54 -15.32
CA ASN A 340 22.44 2.59 -16.32
C ASN A 340 21.21 2.86 -17.20
N LYS A 341 20.49 1.81 -17.60
CA LYS A 341 19.33 1.91 -18.49
C LYS A 341 18.41 0.70 -18.37
N LEU A 342 17.17 0.90 -18.81
CA LEU A 342 16.21 -0.18 -19.06
C LEU A 342 16.24 -0.55 -20.55
N ASN A 343 16.09 -1.84 -20.85
CA ASN A 343 15.92 -2.31 -22.24
C ASN A 343 14.47 -2.10 -22.75
N LEU A 344 13.54 -1.77 -21.83
CA LEU A 344 12.14 -1.47 -22.16
C LEU A 344 12.06 -0.15 -22.93
N LYS A 345 11.40 -0.17 -24.09
CA LYS A 345 11.19 1.01 -24.92
C LYS A 345 9.94 1.76 -24.52
N ASN A 346 10.04 3.08 -24.43
CA ASN A 346 8.87 3.93 -24.26
C ASN A 346 8.17 4.12 -25.60
N GLU A 347 7.14 3.33 -25.84
CA GLU A 347 6.28 3.42 -27.04
C GLU A 347 5.07 4.36 -26.82
N THR A 348 5.01 5.04 -25.68
CA THR A 348 3.93 5.97 -25.34
C THR A 348 4.24 7.38 -25.84
N LYS A 349 3.24 8.27 -25.80
CA LYS A 349 3.43 9.69 -26.08
C LYS A 349 3.96 10.49 -24.88
N ILE A 350 4.08 9.85 -23.71
CA ILE A 350 4.52 10.49 -22.47
C ILE A 350 6.04 10.59 -22.48
N LYS A 351 6.53 11.83 -22.45
CA LYS A 351 7.97 12.08 -22.37
C LYS A 351 8.48 11.80 -20.96
N THR A 352 9.64 11.17 -20.85
CA THR A 352 10.35 10.88 -19.60
C THR A 352 11.82 11.22 -19.73
N LEU A 353 12.51 11.43 -18.60
CA LEU A 353 13.97 11.53 -18.62
C LEU A 353 14.54 10.22 -19.19
N ASN A 354 15.59 10.31 -20.01
CA ASN A 354 16.23 9.17 -20.67
C ASN A 354 15.30 8.29 -21.52
N ASN A 355 14.11 8.81 -21.87
CA ASN A 355 13.11 8.07 -22.62
C ASN A 355 12.77 6.69 -22.02
N ILE A 356 12.83 6.55 -20.70
CA ILE A 356 12.39 5.34 -20.00
C ILE A 356 10.87 5.17 -20.09
N VAL A 357 10.37 3.95 -19.88
CA VAL A 357 8.93 3.72 -19.79
C VAL A 357 8.31 4.60 -18.70
N PRO A 358 7.13 5.21 -18.92
CA PRO A 358 6.58 6.24 -18.02
C PRO A 358 5.92 5.67 -16.77
N ASP A 359 5.95 4.37 -16.60
CA ASP A 359 5.28 3.68 -15.51
C ASP A 359 5.91 4.04 -14.17
N CYS A 360 5.11 4.47 -13.21
CA CYS A 360 5.51 4.50 -11.82
C CYS A 360 5.59 3.06 -11.28
N TRP A 361 4.74 2.16 -11.84
CA TRP A 361 4.50 0.86 -11.31
C TRP A 361 4.01 -0.10 -12.40
N ILE A 362 4.66 -1.26 -12.49
CA ILE A 362 4.35 -2.30 -13.46
C ILE A 362 3.96 -3.58 -12.70
N TYR A 363 2.79 -4.13 -13.01
CA TYR A 363 2.37 -5.45 -12.53
C TYR A 363 2.98 -6.55 -13.40
N VAL A 364 3.69 -7.49 -12.80
CA VAL A 364 4.36 -8.59 -13.53
C VAL A 364 3.49 -9.83 -13.50
N GLN A 365 2.87 -10.14 -14.64
CA GLN A 365 2.00 -11.32 -14.81
C GLN A 365 2.75 -12.55 -15.37
N GLU A 366 4.05 -12.42 -15.61
CA GLU A 366 4.87 -13.57 -16.04
C GLU A 366 4.89 -14.66 -14.97
N THR A 367 4.46 -15.87 -15.33
CA THR A 367 4.41 -17.02 -14.40
C THR A 367 5.77 -17.69 -14.22
N SER A 368 6.72 -17.43 -15.14
CA SER A 368 8.09 -17.96 -15.09
C SER A 368 9.00 -17.30 -14.06
N VAL A 369 8.57 -16.17 -13.45
CA VAL A 369 9.32 -15.41 -12.47
C VAL A 369 8.53 -15.25 -11.17
N LYS A 370 9.23 -15.12 -10.05
CA LYS A 370 8.63 -14.83 -8.74
C LYS A 370 8.27 -13.35 -8.59
N LEU A 371 8.93 -12.47 -9.34
CA LEU A 371 8.71 -11.03 -9.32
C LEU A 371 7.23 -10.69 -9.51
N GLY A 372 6.67 -9.90 -8.59
CA GLY A 372 5.26 -9.46 -8.64
C GLY A 372 5.09 -8.07 -9.23
N ARG A 373 5.99 -7.13 -8.90
CA ARG A 373 5.87 -5.72 -9.30
C ARG A 373 7.23 -5.08 -9.51
N ILE A 374 7.26 -4.10 -10.42
CA ILE A 374 8.41 -3.21 -10.62
C ILE A 374 7.95 -1.79 -10.33
N GLN A 375 8.67 -1.07 -9.50
CA GLN A 375 8.55 0.38 -9.33
C GLN A 375 9.70 1.06 -10.05
N ILE A 376 9.44 2.22 -10.68
CA ILE A 376 10.48 3.05 -11.32
C ILE A 376 10.48 4.38 -10.59
N PHE A 377 11.40 4.53 -9.62
CA PHE A 377 11.40 5.68 -8.70
C PHE A 377 11.62 7.02 -9.40
N ASN A 378 12.34 7.06 -10.52
CA ASN A 378 12.50 8.25 -11.36
C ASN A 378 11.15 8.87 -11.76
N ASN A 379 10.12 8.04 -11.99
CA ASN A 379 8.79 8.50 -12.38
C ASN A 379 7.91 8.92 -11.19
N TRP A 380 8.17 8.37 -9.99
CA TRP A 380 7.51 8.83 -8.76
C TRP A 380 8.00 10.22 -8.38
N SER A 381 9.30 10.40 -8.29
CA SER A 381 9.93 11.69 -8.09
C SER A 381 11.38 11.62 -8.60
N PRO A 382 11.80 12.58 -9.44
CA PRO A 382 13.19 12.60 -9.90
C PRO A 382 14.20 12.82 -8.76
N TYR A 383 13.76 13.38 -7.63
CA TYR A 383 14.59 13.61 -6.45
C TYR A 383 14.79 12.36 -5.57
N MET A 384 14.17 11.24 -5.94
CA MET A 384 14.42 9.93 -5.32
C MET A 384 15.71 9.29 -5.83
N VAL A 385 16.27 9.79 -6.92
CA VAL A 385 17.45 9.24 -7.59
C VAL A 385 18.56 10.28 -7.58
N GLU A 386 19.79 9.89 -7.24
CA GLU A 386 20.91 10.80 -7.16
C GLU A 386 21.29 11.39 -8.53
N ASP A 387 21.30 10.55 -9.56
CA ASP A 387 21.55 10.94 -10.96
C ASP A 387 20.42 10.46 -11.88
N PRO A 388 19.24 11.14 -11.86
CA PRO A 388 18.06 10.69 -12.59
C PRO A 388 18.16 10.89 -14.11
N GLU A 389 19.14 11.66 -14.59
CA GLU A 389 19.37 11.88 -16.02
C GLU A 389 20.21 10.78 -16.67
N ASN A 390 21.02 10.04 -15.90
CA ASN A 390 21.90 9.00 -16.41
C ASN A 390 21.62 7.61 -15.84
N THR A 391 20.85 7.51 -14.75
CA THR A 391 20.57 6.23 -14.09
C THR A 391 19.09 6.02 -13.83
N VAL A 392 18.69 4.78 -13.64
CA VAL A 392 17.34 4.38 -13.29
C VAL A 392 17.38 3.57 -12.00
N TRP A 393 16.65 4.04 -10.99
CA TRP A 393 16.47 3.36 -9.72
C TRP A 393 15.13 2.62 -9.71
N ILE A 394 15.17 1.29 -9.64
CA ILE A 394 13.96 0.44 -9.67
C ILE A 394 13.81 -0.35 -8.39
N GLY A 395 12.57 -0.55 -7.96
CA GLY A 395 12.21 -1.39 -6.83
C GLY A 395 11.45 -2.63 -7.30
N LEU A 396 11.84 -3.79 -6.83
CA LEU A 396 11.31 -5.10 -7.24
C LEU A 396 10.62 -5.75 -6.04
N GLU A 397 9.31 -5.99 -6.13
CA GLU A 397 8.54 -6.56 -5.04
C GLU A 397 8.31 -8.06 -5.24
N TYR A 398 8.71 -8.84 -4.24
CA TYR A 398 8.55 -10.29 -4.16
C TYR A 398 7.64 -10.63 -2.98
N PHE A 399 6.49 -11.22 -3.24
CA PHE A 399 5.58 -11.66 -2.18
C PHE A 399 6.04 -13.00 -1.62
N CYS A 400 6.11 -13.09 -0.31
CA CYS A 400 6.61 -14.26 0.39
C CYS A 400 5.93 -14.41 1.76
N ALA A 401 6.35 -15.40 2.53
CA ALA A 401 6.02 -15.55 3.93
C ALA A 401 7.30 -15.63 4.77
N GLU A 402 7.30 -15.07 5.96
CA GLU A 402 8.41 -15.19 6.90
C GLU A 402 8.75 -16.68 7.10
N GLY A 403 10.01 -17.02 6.86
CA GLY A 403 10.51 -18.39 6.99
C GLY A 403 10.42 -19.26 5.73
N ASP A 404 9.81 -18.79 4.63
CA ASP A 404 9.86 -19.51 3.36
C ASP A 404 11.24 -19.45 2.69
N ASP A 405 11.43 -20.27 1.64
CA ASP A 405 12.73 -20.39 0.95
C ASP A 405 13.19 -19.04 0.38
N PHE A 406 12.27 -18.22 -0.13
CA PHE A 406 12.62 -16.92 -0.70
C PHE A 406 12.99 -15.89 0.38
N TRP A 407 12.24 -15.89 1.49
CA TRP A 407 12.54 -15.04 2.64
C TRP A 407 13.91 -15.32 3.23
N ASN A 408 14.30 -16.60 3.26
CA ASN A 408 15.55 -17.08 3.87
C ASN A 408 16.79 -16.91 2.97
N LEU A 409 16.62 -16.52 1.70
CA LEU A 409 17.77 -16.19 0.84
C LEU A 409 18.65 -15.14 1.50
N SER A 410 19.96 -15.21 1.29
CA SER A 410 20.88 -14.11 1.59
C SER A 410 20.60 -12.91 0.69
N ASP A 411 21.10 -11.72 1.04
CA ASP A 411 20.94 -10.53 0.23
C ASP A 411 21.54 -10.74 -1.17
N GLU A 412 22.74 -11.34 -1.25
CA GLU A 412 23.42 -11.64 -2.50
C GLU A 412 22.61 -12.60 -3.39
N GLU A 413 22.10 -13.69 -2.83
CA GLU A 413 21.28 -14.67 -3.57
C GLU A 413 20.00 -14.04 -4.09
N CYS A 414 19.33 -13.24 -3.25
CA CYS A 414 18.10 -12.55 -3.61
C CYS A 414 18.34 -11.54 -4.75
N ILE A 415 19.38 -10.72 -4.66
CA ILE A 415 19.75 -9.73 -5.68
C ILE A 415 20.12 -10.42 -7.00
N LYS A 416 20.88 -11.51 -6.92
CA LYS A 416 21.25 -12.32 -8.09
C LYS A 416 20.02 -12.91 -8.78
N LEU A 417 19.08 -13.44 -8.01
CA LEU A 417 17.82 -13.96 -8.54
C LEU A 417 17.00 -12.84 -9.20
N ALA A 418 16.86 -11.69 -8.54
CA ALA A 418 16.14 -10.54 -9.06
C ALA A 418 16.73 -10.03 -10.39
N THR A 419 18.06 -9.91 -10.46
CA THR A 419 18.77 -9.52 -11.68
C THR A 419 18.52 -10.52 -12.82
N LYS A 420 18.62 -11.82 -12.52
CA LYS A 420 18.38 -12.89 -13.51
C LYS A 420 16.94 -12.89 -14.02
N GLU A 421 15.94 -12.67 -13.15
CA GLU A 421 14.54 -12.60 -13.57
C GLU A 421 14.28 -11.42 -14.50
N LEU A 422 14.80 -10.22 -14.17
CA LEU A 422 14.68 -9.05 -15.04
C LEU A 422 15.37 -9.23 -16.38
N GLU A 423 16.54 -9.87 -16.41
CA GLU A 423 17.26 -10.19 -17.63
C GLU A 423 16.48 -11.18 -18.49
N SER A 424 15.90 -12.23 -17.89
CA SER A 424 15.07 -13.22 -18.61
C SER A 424 13.82 -12.60 -19.22
N MET A 425 13.26 -11.61 -18.56
CA MET A 425 12.12 -10.82 -19.05
C MET A 425 12.53 -9.80 -20.12
N GLY A 426 13.83 -9.54 -20.30
CA GLY A 426 14.32 -8.53 -21.23
C GLY A 426 14.19 -7.10 -20.72
N VAL A 427 14.06 -6.90 -19.41
CA VAL A 427 13.89 -5.58 -18.78
C VAL A 427 15.22 -4.86 -18.63
N ILE A 428 16.27 -5.59 -18.26
CA ILE A 428 17.64 -5.09 -18.13
C ILE A 428 18.64 -6.09 -18.76
N SER A 429 19.89 -5.66 -18.88
CA SER A 429 21.06 -6.57 -19.00
C SER A 429 21.78 -6.58 -17.66
N SER A 430 22.24 -7.73 -17.19
CA SER A 430 22.89 -7.86 -15.87
C SER A 430 24.14 -6.97 -15.75
N SER A 431 24.83 -6.71 -16.86
CA SER A 431 25.97 -5.80 -16.92
C SER A 431 25.64 -4.32 -16.68
N GLU A 432 24.37 -3.94 -16.72
CA GLU A 432 23.92 -2.56 -16.48
C GLU A 432 23.66 -2.27 -15.01
N VAL A 433 23.72 -3.26 -14.13
CA VAL A 433 23.50 -3.08 -12.68
C VAL A 433 24.70 -2.42 -12.04
N LEU A 434 24.49 -1.26 -11.42
CA LEU A 434 25.51 -0.44 -10.77
C LEU A 434 25.54 -0.65 -9.26
N ASP A 435 24.38 -0.76 -8.64
CA ASP A 435 24.22 -0.90 -7.20
C ASP A 435 22.91 -1.61 -6.85
N SER A 436 22.82 -2.12 -5.62
CA SER A 436 21.66 -2.91 -5.20
C SER A 436 21.43 -2.82 -3.69
N HIS A 437 20.17 -2.92 -3.28
CA HIS A 437 19.75 -2.94 -1.88
C HIS A 437 18.57 -3.87 -1.68
N ARG A 438 18.43 -4.45 -0.48
CA ARG A 438 17.31 -5.33 -0.14
C ARG A 438 16.66 -4.94 1.18
N GLU A 439 15.33 -4.94 1.21
CA GLU A 439 14.54 -4.77 2.43
C GLU A 439 13.54 -5.91 2.59
N LYS A 440 13.38 -6.39 3.82
CA LYS A 440 12.35 -7.36 4.21
C LYS A 440 11.22 -6.64 4.95
N VAL A 441 9.98 -6.91 4.56
CA VAL A 441 8.80 -6.26 5.14
C VAL A 441 7.84 -7.33 5.68
N LYS A 442 7.77 -7.42 7.00
CA LYS A 442 6.89 -8.36 7.70
C LYS A 442 5.46 -7.83 7.76
N LYS A 443 4.50 -8.75 7.71
CA LYS A 443 3.07 -8.49 7.95
C LYS A 443 2.52 -7.30 7.15
N ALA A 444 2.97 -7.19 5.89
CA ALA A 444 2.61 -6.07 5.02
C ALA A 444 1.15 -6.12 4.56
N TYR A 445 0.63 -7.32 4.35
CA TYR A 445 -0.71 -7.53 3.81
C TYR A 445 -1.53 -8.43 4.73
N PRO A 446 -2.45 -7.86 5.56
CA PRO A 446 -3.49 -8.64 6.22
C PRO A 446 -4.33 -9.38 5.19
N ALA A 447 -4.48 -10.68 5.33
CA ALA A 447 -5.23 -11.51 4.40
C ALA A 447 -6.59 -11.90 4.98
N TYR A 448 -7.58 -12.11 4.10
CA TYR A 448 -8.98 -12.32 4.48
C TYR A 448 -9.42 -13.77 4.26
N PHE A 449 -8.69 -14.68 4.83
CA PHE A 449 -9.00 -16.10 4.84
C PHE A 449 -8.72 -16.72 6.22
N ASP A 450 -8.90 -18.02 6.38
CA ASP A 450 -8.73 -18.76 7.64
C ASP A 450 -9.58 -18.16 8.78
N THR A 451 -8.97 -17.79 9.91
CA THR A 451 -9.68 -17.25 11.07
C THR A 451 -10.22 -15.83 10.89
N TYR A 452 -9.92 -15.15 9.78
CA TYR A 452 -10.49 -13.82 9.50
C TYR A 452 -12.03 -13.81 9.52
N ALA A 453 -12.66 -14.92 9.15
CA ALA A 453 -14.14 -15.05 9.25
C ALA A 453 -14.68 -14.87 10.69
N GLN A 454 -13.81 -14.99 11.69
CA GLN A 454 -14.14 -14.83 13.11
C GLN A 454 -13.65 -13.47 13.67
N MET A 455 -13.28 -12.53 12.81
CA MET A 455 -12.75 -11.23 13.24
C MET A 455 -13.72 -10.46 14.15
N ASP A 456 -15.02 -10.61 13.96
CA ASP A 456 -16.06 -9.97 14.82
C ASP A 456 -15.99 -10.45 16.28
N VAL A 457 -15.59 -11.71 16.51
CA VAL A 457 -15.41 -12.26 17.86
C VAL A 457 -14.21 -11.59 18.52
N LEU A 458 -13.13 -11.44 17.76
CA LEU A 458 -11.90 -10.78 18.23
C LEU A 458 -12.13 -9.30 18.53
N ILE A 459 -12.85 -8.57 17.65
CA ILE A 459 -13.20 -7.17 17.85
C ILE A 459 -14.01 -7.00 19.15
N LYS A 460 -15.04 -7.82 19.36
CA LYS A 460 -15.84 -7.77 20.59
C LYS A 460 -14.99 -7.99 21.85
N TYR A 461 -14.04 -8.91 21.81
CA TYR A 461 -13.11 -9.13 22.90
C TYR A 461 -12.22 -7.91 23.15
N LEU A 462 -11.58 -7.35 22.10
CA LEU A 462 -10.72 -6.17 22.25
C LEU A 462 -11.48 -4.93 22.74
N ASP A 463 -12.77 -4.83 22.42
CA ASP A 463 -13.63 -3.73 22.85
C ASP A 463 -14.02 -3.80 24.34
N THR A 464 -13.80 -4.96 25.01
CA THR A 464 -13.94 -5.05 26.47
C THR A 464 -12.90 -4.21 27.22
N TYR A 465 -11.74 -3.96 26.61
CA TYR A 465 -10.70 -3.09 27.20
C TYR A 465 -11.03 -1.61 26.93
N THR A 466 -11.57 -0.92 27.92
CA THR A 466 -12.12 0.43 27.76
C THR A 466 -11.10 1.48 27.33
N ASN A 467 -9.81 1.24 27.56
CA ASN A 467 -8.70 2.15 27.28
C ASN A 467 -7.77 1.71 26.15
N LEU A 468 -8.15 0.68 25.37
CA LEU A 468 -7.42 0.22 24.18
C LEU A 468 -8.12 0.69 22.91
N TYR A 469 -7.38 1.26 21.97
CA TYR A 469 -7.84 1.70 20.66
C TYR A 469 -6.97 1.08 19.57
N CYS A 470 -7.52 0.15 18.79
CA CYS A 470 -6.80 -0.50 17.68
C CYS A 470 -6.99 0.30 16.39
N VAL A 471 -5.88 0.76 15.79
CA VAL A 471 -5.87 1.66 14.64
C VAL A 471 -4.94 1.16 13.53
N GLY A 472 -5.15 1.66 12.31
CA GLY A 472 -4.29 1.37 11.18
C GLY A 472 -4.51 -0.01 10.54
N ARG A 473 -3.65 -0.34 9.59
CA ARG A 473 -3.75 -1.58 8.81
C ARG A 473 -3.63 -2.83 9.68
N ASN A 474 -2.58 -2.91 10.45
CA ASN A 474 -2.26 -4.12 11.22
C ASN A 474 -2.99 -4.18 12.56
N GLY A 475 -3.24 -3.04 13.21
CA GLY A 475 -4.02 -2.97 14.44
C GLY A 475 -5.48 -3.39 14.25
N GLN A 476 -6.00 -3.27 13.03
CA GLN A 476 -7.36 -3.72 12.67
C GLN A 476 -7.40 -4.99 11.82
N HIS A 477 -6.24 -5.56 11.47
CA HIS A 477 -6.14 -6.65 10.48
C HIS A 477 -6.98 -6.35 9.23
N ARG A 478 -6.84 -5.13 8.70
CA ARG A 478 -7.62 -4.65 7.56
C ARG A 478 -6.69 -4.05 6.50
N TYR A 479 -6.98 -4.30 5.24
CA TYR A 479 -6.18 -3.76 4.13
C TYR A 479 -6.44 -2.25 3.96
N ASN A 480 -6.02 -1.48 4.94
CA ASN A 480 -6.11 -0.02 4.94
C ASN A 480 -4.96 0.58 4.12
N ASN A 481 -5.26 1.57 3.28
CA ASN A 481 -4.27 2.47 2.72
C ASN A 481 -3.86 3.51 3.79
N MET A 482 -2.93 4.43 3.46
CA MET A 482 -2.48 5.47 4.39
C MET A 482 -3.64 6.31 4.93
N ASP A 483 -4.51 6.78 4.05
CA ASP A 483 -5.68 7.59 4.40
C ASP A 483 -6.63 6.87 5.37
N HIS A 484 -6.96 5.62 5.10
CA HIS A 484 -7.77 4.82 6.03
C HIS A 484 -7.08 4.64 7.38
N SER A 485 -5.76 4.38 7.38
CA SER A 485 -4.98 4.25 8.61
C SER A 485 -4.99 5.55 9.41
N MET A 486 -4.88 6.70 8.75
CA MET A 486 -5.02 8.02 9.36
C MET A 486 -6.44 8.25 9.92
N LEU A 487 -7.47 7.94 9.14
CA LEU A 487 -8.86 8.10 9.57
C LEU A 487 -9.17 7.28 10.83
N THR A 488 -8.68 6.04 10.93
CA THR A 488 -8.85 5.25 12.16
C THR A 488 -8.23 5.95 13.37
N ALA A 489 -7.06 6.56 13.19
CA ALA A 489 -6.36 7.29 14.23
C ALA A 489 -7.03 8.62 14.61
N ILE A 490 -7.55 9.36 13.63
CA ILE A 490 -8.33 10.58 13.87
C ILE A 490 -9.58 10.24 14.68
N ARG A 491 -10.35 9.21 14.29
CA ARG A 491 -11.55 8.75 15.04
C ARG A 491 -11.19 8.27 16.45
N ALA A 492 -10.03 7.62 16.61
CA ALA A 492 -9.55 7.23 17.95
C ALA A 492 -9.22 8.46 18.82
N ALA A 493 -8.52 9.45 18.28
CA ALA A 493 -8.22 10.68 19.00
C ALA A 493 -9.47 11.47 19.39
N GLU A 494 -10.48 11.55 18.48
CA GLU A 494 -11.78 12.15 18.77
C GLU A 494 -12.50 11.43 19.92
N ALA A 495 -12.53 10.08 19.90
CA ALA A 495 -13.16 9.30 20.95
C ALA A 495 -12.46 9.50 22.29
N ILE A 496 -11.13 9.49 22.32
CA ILE A 496 -10.31 9.74 23.51
C ILE A 496 -10.57 11.12 24.10
N LYS A 497 -10.56 12.18 23.28
CA LYS A 497 -10.84 13.55 23.68
C LYS A 497 -12.26 13.72 24.24
N ALA A 498 -13.22 13.03 23.64
CA ALA A 498 -14.62 13.03 24.08
C ALA A 498 -14.89 12.11 25.29
N GLY A 499 -13.89 11.36 25.78
CA GLY A 499 -14.06 10.38 26.85
C GLY A 499 -14.96 9.21 26.50
N LYS A 500 -15.12 8.90 25.20
CA LYS A 500 -15.98 7.81 24.72
C LYS A 500 -15.21 6.48 24.72
N THR A 501 -15.90 5.42 25.16
CA THR A 501 -15.38 4.04 25.11
C THR A 501 -15.91 3.24 23.92
N ASP A 502 -16.94 3.74 23.24
CA ASP A 502 -17.45 3.17 21.99
C ASP A 502 -16.44 3.42 20.86
N LYS A 503 -16.04 2.34 20.20
CA LYS A 503 -15.03 2.32 19.13
C LYS A 503 -15.62 1.98 17.77
N GLY A 504 -16.94 1.92 17.66
CA GLY A 504 -17.63 1.57 16.41
C GLY A 504 -17.20 2.44 15.23
N THR A 505 -17.04 3.75 15.44
CA THR A 505 -16.57 4.67 14.39
C THR A 505 -15.14 4.38 13.90
N ILE A 506 -14.29 3.80 14.76
CA ILE A 506 -12.91 3.44 14.44
C ILE A 506 -12.89 2.14 13.60
N TRP A 507 -13.65 1.12 14.05
CA TRP A 507 -13.75 -0.15 13.33
C TRP A 507 -14.50 -0.03 12.00
N ASN A 508 -15.36 0.97 11.84
CA ASN A 508 -16.15 1.18 10.61
C ASN A 508 -15.41 1.95 9.51
N VAL A 509 -14.18 2.40 9.73
CA VAL A 509 -13.36 2.98 8.67
C VAL A 509 -13.07 1.88 7.63
N ASN A 510 -13.25 2.20 6.33
CA ASN A 510 -13.01 1.29 5.21
C ASN A 510 -13.83 -0.02 5.28
N THR A 511 -15.06 0.07 5.75
CA THR A 511 -16.04 -1.05 5.72
C THR A 511 -17.01 -0.95 4.55
N GLU A 512 -16.94 0.14 3.78
CA GLU A 512 -17.77 0.32 2.59
C GLU A 512 -17.52 -0.82 1.61
N LYS A 513 -18.62 -1.43 1.17
CA LYS A 513 -18.57 -2.54 0.20
C LYS A 513 -18.10 -2.07 -1.19
N GLU A 514 -17.88 -0.78 -1.39
CA GLU A 514 -17.48 -0.16 -2.65
C GLU A 514 -16.42 0.94 -2.42
N TYR A 515 -15.16 0.63 -2.70
CA TYR A 515 -14.12 1.63 -2.80
C TYR A 515 -14.04 2.11 -4.26
N HIS A 516 -14.57 3.30 -4.51
CA HIS A 516 -14.41 3.96 -5.81
C HIS A 516 -13.27 4.98 -5.71
N GLU A 517 -12.22 4.80 -6.51
CA GLU A 517 -11.13 5.79 -6.67
C GLU A 517 -11.60 6.98 -7.55
N THR A 518 -12.83 7.43 -7.41
CA THR A 518 -13.40 8.53 -8.20
C THR A 518 -13.90 9.64 -7.28
N LYS A 519 -13.48 10.87 -7.51
CA LYS A 519 -14.24 12.07 -7.18
C LYS A 519 -15.05 12.48 -8.38
#